data_62238492e8f2cbb6435ed8936725898d
#
_entry.id   62238492e8f2cbb6435ed8936725898d
#
_cell.length_a   1.000
_cell.length_b   1.000
_cell.length_c   1.000
_cell.angle_alpha   90.00
_cell.angle_beta   90.00
_cell.angle_gamma   90.00
#
_symmetry.space_group_name_H-M   'P 1'
#
loop_
_entity.id
_entity.type
_entity.pdbx_description
1 polymer ?
#
loop_
_entity_poly.entity_id
_entity_poly.type
_entity_poly.pdbx_seq_one_letter_code
_entity_poly.pdbx_strand_id
1 'polypeptide(L)'
;MEANKRITWLDAAKGYGILLVIFAHVDYSYLRNIIYTFYMPLFFFLSGYVFSQKESFGSFLWSKVRRIIIPYFCLGIPMIIFDVYWQNKFMRFPMDWAIGEFMGLLEQKRMWTLWYIACLFCLNILFYALVRFVKNEKILAAIIVVITVVGLIYFRMGGQPFYWNMDVCMTALPFFYVGYLCREKDILEKYVFSFPKKWLLAVVAAAVTMVCLVVDLRFAGTHLEMFDSKYGIEPVTYLGAFAGILFIVLLSWKFAGKGIRYLGRYSMIYYAWHQTILIPLVDDFYRKHRMFQQLRLSKLQYFSRSVLSVLIICAVLTAASIILNHTFLRVIVGGPLKKEKVGKHEEAK
;
A
#
# COMPACT_ATOMS: atom_id res chain seq x y z
N MET A 1 3.11 -32.31 -1.01
CA MET A 1 3.22 -30.84 -1.04
C MET A 1 1.84 -30.29 -1.33
N GLU A 2 1.11 -29.87 -0.32
CA GLU A 2 -0.20 -29.24 -0.51
C GLU A 2 0.00 -27.98 -1.35
N ALA A 3 -0.71 -27.89 -2.46
CA ALA A 3 -0.78 -26.68 -3.27
C ALA A 3 -1.20 -25.54 -2.36
N ASN A 4 -0.37 -24.51 -2.29
CA ASN A 4 -0.52 -23.36 -1.40
C ASN A 4 -1.86 -22.68 -1.72
N LYS A 5 -2.94 -23.07 -1.02
CA LYS A 5 -4.30 -22.59 -1.26
C LYS A 5 -4.30 -21.08 -1.03
N ARG A 6 -4.54 -20.31 -2.09
CA ARG A 6 -4.47 -18.86 -2.07
C ARG A 6 -5.51 -18.30 -1.10
N ILE A 7 -5.09 -17.40 -0.24
CA ILE A 7 -5.93 -16.81 0.80
C ILE A 7 -6.81 -15.72 0.18
N THR A 8 -8.10 -16.01 -0.02
CA THR A 8 -9.03 -15.15 -0.76
C THR A 8 -9.27 -13.80 -0.10
N TRP A 9 -9.40 -13.75 1.22
CA TRP A 9 -9.58 -12.49 1.94
C TRP A 9 -8.36 -11.59 1.87
N LEU A 10 -7.15 -12.15 1.77
CA LEU A 10 -5.91 -11.38 1.64
C LEU A 10 -5.85 -10.62 0.32
N ASP A 11 -6.22 -11.30 -0.79
CA ASP A 11 -6.33 -10.63 -2.09
C ASP A 11 -7.42 -9.55 -2.05
N ALA A 12 -8.55 -9.81 -1.39
CA ALA A 12 -9.61 -8.83 -1.23
C ALA A 12 -9.16 -7.62 -0.39
N ALA A 13 -8.42 -7.83 0.70
CA ALA A 13 -7.89 -6.76 1.54
C ALA A 13 -6.93 -5.84 0.78
N LYS A 14 -6.04 -6.42 -0.05
CA LYS A 14 -5.20 -5.64 -0.97
C LYS A 14 -6.04 -4.88 -2.00
N GLY A 15 -7.12 -5.48 -2.51
CA GLY A 15 -8.03 -4.87 -3.47
C GLY A 15 -8.77 -3.67 -2.88
N TYR A 16 -9.34 -3.80 -1.68
CA TYR A 16 -9.93 -2.68 -0.96
C TYR A 16 -8.90 -1.61 -0.65
N GLY A 17 -7.71 -2.02 -0.17
CA GLY A 17 -6.61 -1.10 0.12
C GLY A 17 -6.26 -0.25 -1.11
N ILE A 18 -6.08 -0.86 -2.29
CA ILE A 18 -5.71 -0.11 -3.50
C ILE A 18 -6.83 0.80 -4.01
N LEU A 19 -8.10 0.39 -3.89
CA LEU A 19 -9.22 1.28 -4.21
C LEU A 19 -9.22 2.52 -3.30
N LEU A 20 -8.97 2.32 -2.01
CA LEU A 20 -8.88 3.41 -1.04
C LEU A 20 -7.66 4.32 -1.32
N VAL A 21 -6.51 3.75 -1.71
CA VAL A 21 -5.34 4.53 -2.15
C VAL A 21 -5.71 5.44 -3.32
N ILE A 22 -6.29 4.90 -4.39
CA ILE A 22 -6.68 5.68 -5.57
C ILE A 22 -7.69 6.76 -5.18
N PHE A 23 -8.72 6.39 -4.40
CA PHE A 23 -9.74 7.33 -3.94
C PHE A 23 -9.12 8.48 -3.14
N ALA A 24 -8.23 8.19 -2.21
CA ALA A 24 -7.58 9.19 -1.37
C ALA A 24 -6.68 10.18 -2.15
N HIS A 25 -6.21 9.79 -3.35
CA HIS A 25 -5.42 10.67 -4.20
C HIS A 25 -6.27 11.52 -5.17
N VAL A 26 -7.52 11.16 -5.42
CA VAL A 26 -8.45 11.95 -6.24
C VAL A 26 -9.46 12.73 -5.40
N ASP A 27 -9.62 12.38 -4.12
CA ASP A 27 -10.53 13.04 -3.18
C ASP A 27 -9.74 13.85 -2.15
N TYR A 28 -10.00 15.15 -2.09
CA TYR A 28 -9.39 16.07 -1.12
C TYR A 28 -10.33 16.41 0.06
N SER A 29 -11.34 15.56 0.29
CA SER A 29 -12.28 15.72 1.40
C SER A 29 -11.76 15.11 2.73
N TYR A 30 -12.57 15.22 3.78
CA TYR A 30 -12.28 14.55 5.05
C TYR A 30 -12.17 13.03 4.96
N LEU A 31 -12.76 12.40 3.92
CA LEU A 31 -12.64 10.96 3.67
C LEU A 31 -11.19 10.54 3.40
N ARG A 32 -10.42 11.41 2.75
CA ARG A 32 -8.98 11.21 2.56
C ARG A 32 -8.25 10.99 3.87
N ASN A 33 -8.52 11.84 4.89
CA ASN A 33 -7.85 11.74 6.18
C ASN A 33 -8.18 10.43 6.91
N ILE A 34 -9.45 9.96 6.78
CA ILE A 34 -9.86 8.66 7.34
C ILE A 34 -9.07 7.53 6.69
N ILE A 35 -8.95 7.55 5.37
CA ILE A 35 -8.23 6.52 4.61
C ILE A 35 -6.75 6.54 4.99
N TYR A 36 -6.15 7.73 5.09
CA TYR A 36 -4.73 7.90 5.43
C TYR A 36 -4.37 7.32 6.80
N THR A 37 -5.31 7.28 7.75
CA THR A 37 -5.07 6.69 9.07
C THR A 37 -4.60 5.23 8.99
N PHE A 38 -5.00 4.44 7.98
CA PHE A 38 -4.73 3.00 7.99
C PHE A 38 -4.28 2.40 6.65
N TYR A 39 -4.38 3.09 5.50
CA TYR A 39 -4.18 2.46 4.19
C TYR A 39 -2.74 1.97 3.97
N MET A 40 -1.72 2.73 4.33
CA MET A 40 -0.33 2.28 4.23
C MET A 40 0.02 1.25 5.32
N PRO A 41 -0.36 1.47 6.60
CA PRO A 41 -0.30 0.44 7.63
C PRO A 41 -0.90 -0.91 7.22
N LEU A 42 -2.05 -0.91 6.53
CA LEU A 42 -2.68 -2.13 6.01
C LEU A 42 -1.73 -2.92 5.09
N PHE A 43 -1.08 -2.26 4.14
CA PHE A 43 -0.17 -2.95 3.21
C PHE A 43 1.08 -3.50 3.91
N PHE A 44 1.62 -2.81 4.91
CA PHE A 44 2.69 -3.34 5.74
C PHE A 44 2.24 -4.55 6.57
N PHE A 45 1.07 -4.49 7.17
CA PHE A 45 0.45 -5.61 7.89
C PHE A 45 0.25 -6.83 6.98
N LEU A 46 -0.37 -6.65 5.82
CA LEU A 46 -0.60 -7.74 4.85
C LEU A 46 0.71 -8.35 4.34
N SER A 47 1.76 -7.53 4.23
CA SER A 47 3.10 -8.01 3.83
C SER A 47 3.77 -8.82 4.94
N GLY A 48 3.60 -8.42 6.20
CA GLY A 48 4.00 -9.21 7.36
C GLY A 48 3.23 -10.53 7.46
N TYR A 49 1.93 -10.52 7.20
CA TYR A 49 1.09 -11.73 7.22
C TYR A 49 1.54 -12.80 6.21
N VAL A 50 2.11 -12.40 5.06
CA VAL A 50 2.66 -13.35 4.07
C VAL A 50 4.16 -13.58 4.19
N PHE A 51 4.80 -12.99 5.18
CA PHE A 51 6.23 -13.18 5.41
C PHE A 51 6.53 -14.62 5.82
N SER A 52 7.63 -15.17 5.31
CA SER A 52 8.12 -16.50 5.68
C SER A 52 9.66 -16.51 5.67
N GLN A 53 10.23 -17.10 6.71
CA GLN A 53 11.69 -17.25 6.88
C GLN A 53 12.17 -18.67 6.54
N LYS A 54 11.37 -19.48 5.88
CA LYS A 54 11.67 -20.89 5.63
C LYS A 54 12.85 -21.15 4.68
N GLU A 55 13.27 -20.13 3.93
CA GLU A 55 14.33 -20.21 2.92
C GLU A 55 15.68 -19.68 3.45
N SER A 56 16.79 -20.08 2.79
CA SER A 56 18.09 -19.46 3.02
C SER A 56 18.03 -17.96 2.67
N PHE A 57 18.93 -17.16 3.26
CA PHE A 57 18.96 -15.72 3.00
C PHE A 57 19.10 -15.39 1.50
N GLY A 58 19.96 -16.11 0.78
CA GLY A 58 20.15 -15.88 -0.67
C GLY A 58 18.88 -16.15 -1.49
N SER A 59 18.18 -17.26 -1.20
CA SER A 59 16.91 -17.59 -1.85
C SER A 59 15.81 -16.58 -1.50
N PHE A 60 15.73 -16.19 -0.23
CA PHE A 60 14.82 -15.15 0.25
C PHE A 60 15.08 -13.82 -0.46
N LEU A 61 16.33 -13.34 -0.45
CA LEU A 61 16.72 -12.09 -1.10
C LEU A 61 16.38 -12.10 -2.60
N TRP A 62 16.75 -13.15 -3.30
CA TRP A 62 16.42 -13.29 -4.72
C TRP A 62 14.92 -13.28 -4.99
N SER A 63 14.15 -13.96 -4.15
CA SER A 63 12.69 -13.92 -4.23
C SER A 63 12.14 -12.48 -4.07
N LYS A 64 12.71 -11.67 -3.16
CA LYS A 64 12.30 -10.26 -2.97
C LYS A 64 12.79 -9.36 -4.12
N VAL A 65 14.02 -9.56 -4.61
CA VAL A 65 14.51 -8.85 -5.80
C VAL A 65 13.56 -9.08 -6.98
N ARG A 66 13.21 -10.33 -7.25
CA ARG A 66 12.34 -10.67 -8.38
C ARG A 66 10.92 -10.12 -8.23
N ARG A 67 10.37 -10.11 -7.01
CA ARG A 67 8.96 -9.74 -6.77
C ARG A 67 8.75 -8.28 -6.43
N ILE A 68 9.79 -7.55 -6.04
CA ILE A 68 9.71 -6.16 -5.58
C ILE A 68 10.60 -5.27 -6.44
N ILE A 69 11.92 -5.59 -6.55
CA ILE A 69 12.89 -4.71 -7.19
C ILE A 69 12.73 -4.69 -8.72
N ILE A 70 12.59 -5.85 -9.35
CA ILE A 70 12.38 -5.89 -10.81
C ILE A 70 11.10 -5.11 -11.18
N PRO A 71 9.92 -5.39 -10.58
CA PRO A 71 8.74 -4.58 -10.82
C PRO A 71 8.89 -3.10 -10.47
N TYR A 72 9.63 -2.77 -9.41
CA TYR A 72 9.91 -1.39 -9.03
C TYR A 72 10.54 -0.60 -10.18
N PHE A 73 11.62 -1.10 -10.78
CA PHE A 73 12.26 -0.43 -11.91
C PHE A 73 11.42 -0.50 -13.19
N CYS A 74 10.82 -1.65 -13.47
CA CYS A 74 10.01 -1.85 -14.67
C CYS A 74 8.73 -0.97 -14.69
N LEU A 75 8.16 -0.65 -13.53
CA LEU A 75 7.02 0.26 -13.42
C LEU A 75 7.45 1.71 -13.23
N GLY A 76 8.59 1.94 -12.56
CA GLY A 76 9.10 3.27 -12.27
C GLY A 76 9.67 3.99 -13.49
N ILE A 77 10.44 3.29 -14.33
CA ILE A 77 11.05 3.91 -15.53
C ILE A 77 9.98 4.47 -16.48
N PRO A 78 8.92 3.73 -16.89
CA PRO A 78 7.84 4.30 -17.70
C PRO A 78 7.11 5.45 -17.02
N MET A 79 6.97 5.41 -15.69
CA MET A 79 6.36 6.48 -14.92
C MET A 79 7.17 7.77 -14.98
N ILE A 80 8.50 7.70 -14.84
CA ILE A 80 9.38 8.87 -14.96
C ILE A 80 9.37 9.41 -16.38
N ILE A 81 9.49 8.54 -17.40
CA ILE A 81 9.43 8.96 -18.80
C ILE A 81 8.12 9.71 -19.07
N PHE A 82 7.00 9.21 -18.56
CA PHE A 82 5.71 9.89 -18.69
C PHE A 82 5.72 11.24 -17.95
N ASP A 83 6.21 11.29 -16.72
CA ASP A 83 6.22 12.52 -15.92
C ASP A 83 7.08 13.58 -16.56
N VAL A 84 8.29 13.24 -17.00
CA VAL A 84 9.19 14.13 -17.75
C VAL A 84 8.52 14.65 -19.03
N TYR A 85 7.88 13.76 -19.82
CA TYR A 85 7.15 14.16 -21.02
C TYR A 85 5.98 15.09 -20.68
N TRP A 86 5.19 14.74 -19.65
CA TRP A 86 3.99 15.48 -19.25
C TRP A 86 4.32 16.88 -18.74
N GLN A 87 5.34 17.00 -17.91
CA GLN A 87 5.80 18.28 -17.38
C GLN A 87 6.36 19.16 -18.49
N ASN A 88 7.17 18.62 -19.39
CA ASN A 88 7.73 19.36 -20.52
C ASN A 88 6.68 19.85 -21.53
N LYS A 89 5.47 19.28 -21.53
CA LYS A 89 4.34 19.78 -22.33
C LYS A 89 3.87 21.17 -21.89
N PHE A 90 4.01 21.49 -20.60
CA PHE A 90 3.53 22.74 -20.02
C PHE A 90 4.67 23.73 -19.75
N MET A 91 5.82 23.23 -19.35
CA MET A 91 7.03 24.04 -19.10
C MET A 91 8.25 23.28 -19.61
N ARG A 92 9.19 24.01 -20.27
CA ARG A 92 10.44 23.40 -20.72
C ARG A 92 11.38 23.26 -19.51
N PHE A 93 11.59 22.04 -19.07
CA PHE A 93 12.57 21.74 -18.03
C PHE A 93 13.94 21.43 -18.65
N PRO A 94 15.05 21.81 -17.98
CA PRO A 94 16.39 21.44 -18.43
C PRO A 94 16.62 19.93 -18.31
N MET A 95 17.56 19.42 -19.10
CA MET A 95 17.92 17.98 -19.09
C MET A 95 18.39 17.52 -17.68
N ASP A 96 19.08 18.40 -16.95
CA ASP A 96 19.55 18.10 -15.60
C ASP A 96 18.39 17.77 -14.64
N TRP A 97 17.23 18.39 -14.81
CA TRP A 97 16.05 18.04 -14.06
C TRP A 97 15.58 16.62 -14.38
N ALA A 98 15.51 16.24 -15.65
CA ALA A 98 15.12 14.89 -16.05
C ALA A 98 16.10 13.83 -15.51
N ILE A 99 17.40 14.12 -15.52
CA ILE A 99 18.44 13.27 -14.90
C ILE A 99 18.19 13.15 -13.41
N GLY A 100 17.87 14.26 -12.73
CA GLY A 100 17.51 14.28 -11.30
C GLY A 100 16.35 13.35 -10.96
N GLU A 101 15.32 13.31 -11.81
CA GLU A 101 14.18 12.39 -11.65
C GLU A 101 14.60 10.91 -11.72
N PHE A 102 15.49 10.56 -12.67
CA PHE A 102 16.04 9.20 -12.74
C PHE A 102 16.96 8.87 -11.55
N MET A 103 17.78 9.81 -11.11
CA MET A 103 18.58 9.64 -9.90
C MET A 103 17.70 9.47 -8.67
N GLY A 104 16.60 10.21 -8.60
CA GLY A 104 15.60 10.06 -7.55
C GLY A 104 14.98 8.65 -7.48
N LEU A 105 14.83 7.94 -8.62
CA LEU A 105 14.41 6.55 -8.63
C LEU A 105 15.45 5.62 -7.94
N LEU A 106 16.74 5.92 -8.10
CA LEU A 106 17.82 5.14 -7.46
C LEU A 106 17.94 5.46 -5.97
N GLU A 107 17.85 6.71 -5.60
CA GLU A 107 17.97 7.18 -4.20
C GLU A 107 16.73 6.89 -3.38
N GLN A 108 15.57 7.09 -3.96
CA GLN A 108 14.23 6.91 -3.37
C GLN A 108 14.07 7.56 -2.00
N LYS A 109 14.30 8.87 -1.95
CA LYS A 109 14.06 9.71 -0.78
C LYS A 109 12.70 10.38 -0.89
N ARG A 110 11.62 9.67 -0.54
CA ARG A 110 10.25 10.17 -0.66
C ARG A 110 9.88 10.59 -2.09
N MET A 111 10.19 9.75 -3.08
CA MET A 111 9.84 10.05 -4.46
C MET A 111 8.57 9.31 -4.89
N TRP A 112 7.56 10.05 -5.30
CA TRP A 112 6.27 9.56 -5.81
C TRP A 112 5.67 8.40 -5.00
N THR A 113 4.74 7.68 -5.60
CA THR A 113 4.11 6.50 -5.00
C THR A 113 5.09 5.34 -4.73
N LEU A 114 6.20 5.27 -5.45
CA LEU A 114 7.16 4.15 -5.36
C LEU A 114 7.89 4.05 -4.02
N TRP A 115 7.83 5.08 -3.18
CA TRP A 115 8.45 5.11 -1.86
C TRP A 115 8.13 3.90 -0.99
N TYR A 116 6.87 3.44 -1.03
CA TYR A 116 6.42 2.29 -0.27
C TYR A 116 7.06 0.99 -0.73
N ILE A 117 7.20 0.80 -2.06
CA ILE A 117 7.78 -0.43 -2.63
C ILE A 117 9.24 -0.57 -2.21
N ALA A 118 10.01 0.53 -2.25
CA ALA A 118 11.39 0.58 -1.79
C ALA A 118 11.49 0.31 -0.27
N CYS A 119 10.66 1.02 0.53
CA CYS A 119 10.55 0.79 1.97
C CYS A 119 10.20 -0.68 2.27
N LEU A 120 9.24 -1.26 1.57
CA LEU A 120 8.82 -2.64 1.77
C LEU A 120 9.97 -3.64 1.51
N PHE A 121 10.81 -3.38 0.51
CA PHE A 121 12.00 -4.21 0.27
C PHE A 121 12.94 -4.16 1.46
N CYS A 122 13.31 -2.97 1.92
CA CYS A 122 14.19 -2.78 3.07
C CYS A 122 13.60 -3.40 4.35
N LEU A 123 12.29 -3.19 4.58
CA LEU A 123 11.59 -3.74 5.73
C LEU A 123 11.58 -5.27 5.75
N ASN A 124 11.42 -5.93 4.59
CA ASN A 124 11.52 -7.38 4.51
C ASN A 124 12.91 -7.90 4.90
N ILE A 125 13.99 -7.22 4.49
CA ILE A 125 15.36 -7.60 4.82
C ILE A 125 15.64 -7.37 6.31
N LEU A 126 15.26 -6.19 6.82
CA LEU A 126 15.39 -5.86 8.25
C LEU A 126 14.66 -6.90 9.11
N PHE A 127 13.41 -7.19 8.79
CA PHE A 127 12.61 -8.14 9.56
C PHE A 127 13.15 -9.58 9.45
N TYR A 128 13.66 -9.98 8.28
CA TYR A 128 14.33 -11.27 8.13
C TYR A 128 15.53 -11.39 9.07
N ALA A 129 16.37 -10.35 9.15
CA ALA A 129 17.51 -10.33 10.06
C ALA A 129 17.05 -10.39 11.51
N LEU A 130 16.07 -9.59 11.92
CA LEU A 130 15.54 -9.59 13.28
C LEU A 130 15.04 -10.98 13.70
N VAL A 131 14.19 -11.64 12.91
CA VAL A 131 13.67 -12.98 13.24
C VAL A 131 14.75 -14.06 13.16
N ARG A 132 15.80 -13.86 12.33
CA ARG A 132 16.92 -14.79 12.22
C ARG A 132 17.78 -14.80 13.47
N PHE A 133 18.06 -13.64 14.01
CA PHE A 133 19.01 -13.49 15.14
C PHE A 133 18.32 -13.46 16.50
N VAL A 134 17.09 -12.95 16.59
CA VAL A 134 16.34 -12.82 17.83
C VAL A 134 15.27 -13.90 17.92
N LYS A 135 15.54 -14.96 18.68
CA LYS A 135 14.64 -16.12 18.80
C LYS A 135 13.58 -15.95 19.87
N ASN A 136 13.83 -15.13 20.87
CA ASN A 136 12.88 -14.87 21.94
C ASN A 136 11.86 -13.80 21.47
N GLU A 137 10.59 -14.18 21.42
CA GLU A 137 9.52 -13.26 20.96
C GLU A 137 9.37 -12.00 21.80
N LYS A 138 9.57 -12.09 23.13
CA LYS A 138 9.48 -10.92 24.01
C LYS A 138 10.62 -9.93 23.74
N ILE A 139 11.83 -10.47 23.53
CA ILE A 139 12.99 -9.64 23.17
C ILE A 139 12.78 -9.04 21.77
N LEU A 140 12.27 -9.81 20.81
CA LEU A 140 11.95 -9.31 19.47
C LEU A 140 10.93 -8.17 19.53
N ALA A 141 9.85 -8.35 20.29
CA ALA A 141 8.84 -7.31 20.48
C ALA A 141 9.44 -6.05 21.11
N ALA A 142 10.28 -6.20 22.15
CA ALA A 142 10.96 -5.07 22.80
C ALA A 142 11.88 -4.32 21.81
N ILE A 143 12.68 -5.03 21.02
CA ILE A 143 13.54 -4.44 19.99
C ILE A 143 12.70 -3.66 18.96
N ILE A 144 11.57 -4.22 18.51
CA ILE A 144 10.67 -3.56 17.57
C ILE A 144 10.12 -2.27 18.15
N VAL A 145 9.69 -2.29 19.42
CA VAL A 145 9.22 -1.08 20.11
C VAL A 145 10.33 -0.04 20.19
N VAL A 146 11.54 -0.43 20.58
CA VAL A 146 12.70 0.49 20.67
C VAL A 146 13.00 1.10 19.30
N ILE A 147 13.09 0.30 18.23
CA ILE A 147 13.33 0.79 16.87
C ILE A 147 12.24 1.78 16.46
N THR A 148 10.98 1.48 16.77
CA THR A 148 9.85 2.35 16.44
C THR A 148 9.94 3.68 17.18
N VAL A 149 10.21 3.66 18.48
CA VAL A 149 10.36 4.88 19.29
C VAL A 149 11.52 5.73 18.77
N VAL A 150 12.66 5.11 18.44
CA VAL A 150 13.81 5.82 17.84
C VAL A 150 13.40 6.47 16.51
N GLY A 151 12.66 5.77 15.65
CA GLY A 151 12.16 6.33 14.38
C GLY A 151 11.22 7.52 14.60
N LEU A 152 10.31 7.43 15.57
CA LEU A 152 9.39 8.53 15.90
C LEU A 152 10.12 9.75 16.46
N ILE A 153 11.10 9.54 17.35
CA ILE A 153 11.95 10.62 17.87
C ILE A 153 12.74 11.26 16.73
N TYR A 154 13.34 10.44 15.83
CA TYR A 154 14.06 10.94 14.66
C TYR A 154 13.19 11.89 13.81
N PHE A 155 11.95 11.52 13.52
CA PHE A 155 11.03 12.37 12.75
C PHE A 155 10.63 13.64 13.51
N ARG A 156 10.37 13.54 14.80
CA ARG A 156 10.07 14.72 15.64
C ARG A 156 11.22 15.73 15.70
N MET A 157 12.47 15.26 15.58
CA MET A 157 13.66 16.09 15.51
C MET A 157 13.92 16.69 14.12
N GLY A 158 13.01 16.49 13.15
CA GLY A 158 13.17 17.00 11.77
C GLY A 158 14.13 16.16 10.91
N GLY A 159 14.26 14.88 11.22
CA GLY A 159 15.14 13.95 10.51
C GLY A 159 14.85 13.90 9.00
N GLN A 160 15.90 13.93 8.19
CA GLN A 160 15.81 13.88 6.73
C GLN A 160 15.53 12.46 6.24
N PRO A 161 14.83 12.30 5.08
CA PRO A 161 14.58 11.00 4.50
C PRO A 161 15.86 10.20 4.21
N PHE A 162 15.89 8.94 4.60
CA PHE A 162 16.97 8.02 4.24
C PHE A 162 16.77 7.47 2.82
N TYR A 163 17.86 7.02 2.22
CA TYR A 163 17.80 6.26 0.98
C TYR A 163 16.84 5.07 1.14
N TRP A 164 16.08 4.80 0.11
CA TRP A 164 15.09 3.72 0.05
C TRP A 164 14.05 3.77 1.18
N ASN A 165 13.85 4.95 1.75
CA ASN A 165 12.90 5.18 2.85
C ASN A 165 13.12 4.24 4.05
N MET A 166 14.39 3.93 4.36
CA MET A 166 14.76 3.06 5.48
C MET A 166 14.34 3.63 6.83
N ASP A 167 14.22 4.94 6.94
CA ASP A 167 13.68 5.65 8.10
C ASP A 167 12.22 5.28 8.37
N VAL A 168 11.38 5.15 7.33
CA VAL A 168 9.99 4.69 7.49
C VAL A 168 9.92 3.23 7.91
N CYS A 169 10.91 2.41 7.58
CA CYS A 169 10.93 1.02 8.05
C CYS A 169 10.82 0.93 9.58
N MET A 170 11.43 1.88 10.31
CA MET A 170 11.39 1.89 11.77
C MET A 170 9.96 2.03 12.31
N THR A 171 9.17 2.92 11.72
CA THR A 171 7.79 3.18 12.15
C THR A 171 6.76 2.24 11.50
N ALA A 172 7.09 1.60 10.37
CA ALA A 172 6.27 0.59 9.72
C ALA A 172 6.42 -0.81 10.36
N LEU A 173 7.51 -1.05 11.07
CA LEU A 173 7.87 -2.34 11.65
C LEU A 173 6.79 -2.95 12.56
N PRO A 174 6.07 -2.20 13.43
CA PRO A 174 4.99 -2.75 14.24
C PRO A 174 3.85 -3.34 13.41
N PHE A 175 3.46 -2.69 12.33
CA PHE A 175 2.39 -3.20 11.46
C PHE A 175 2.80 -4.51 10.79
N PHE A 176 4.03 -4.56 10.29
CA PHE A 176 4.58 -5.78 9.69
C PHE A 176 4.67 -6.92 10.71
N TYR A 177 5.17 -6.64 11.91
CA TYR A 177 5.32 -7.62 12.99
C TYR A 177 3.98 -8.19 13.45
N VAL A 178 2.98 -7.34 13.66
CA VAL A 178 1.63 -7.80 14.05
C VAL A 178 1.03 -8.65 12.93
N GLY A 179 1.22 -8.29 11.67
CA GLY A 179 0.83 -9.12 10.54
C GLY A 179 1.48 -10.51 10.58
N TYR A 180 2.78 -10.57 10.81
CA TYR A 180 3.54 -11.80 10.98
C TYR A 180 3.00 -12.65 12.15
N LEU A 181 2.79 -12.05 13.32
CA LEU A 181 2.22 -12.76 14.48
C LEU A 181 0.83 -13.29 14.21
N CYS A 182 -0.01 -12.53 13.50
CA CYS A 182 -1.36 -12.98 13.14
C CYS A 182 -1.30 -14.24 12.29
N ARG A 183 -0.30 -14.42 11.44
CA ARG A 183 -0.10 -15.61 10.62
C ARG A 183 0.49 -16.77 11.41
N GLU A 184 1.57 -16.53 12.17
CA GLU A 184 2.29 -17.57 12.89
C GLU A 184 1.43 -18.20 14.01
N LYS A 185 0.55 -17.41 14.62
CA LYS A 185 -0.30 -17.86 15.73
C LYS A 185 -1.76 -18.11 15.34
N ASP A 186 -2.11 -18.01 14.06
CA ASP A 186 -3.48 -18.11 13.52
C ASP A 186 -4.48 -17.20 14.25
N ILE A 187 -4.04 -15.98 14.64
CA ILE A 187 -4.85 -15.07 15.47
C ILE A 187 -6.14 -14.69 14.76
N LEU A 188 -6.08 -14.40 13.45
CA LEU A 188 -7.26 -13.97 12.70
C LEU A 188 -8.29 -15.11 12.62
N GLU A 189 -7.86 -16.32 12.35
CA GLU A 189 -8.73 -17.50 12.27
C GLU A 189 -9.33 -17.86 13.61
N LYS A 190 -8.52 -17.90 14.66
CA LYS A 190 -8.93 -18.32 15.99
C LYS A 190 -9.82 -17.33 16.73
N TYR A 191 -9.53 -16.01 16.59
CA TYR A 191 -10.17 -15.00 17.44
C TYR A 191 -11.01 -14.00 16.67
N VAL A 192 -10.64 -13.66 15.43
CA VAL A 192 -11.31 -12.61 14.66
C VAL A 192 -12.42 -13.20 13.78
N PHE A 193 -12.08 -14.19 12.96
CA PHE A 193 -13.04 -14.80 12.05
C PHE A 193 -14.00 -15.79 12.75
N SER A 194 -13.65 -16.33 13.90
CA SER A 194 -14.52 -17.13 14.74
C SER A 194 -15.44 -16.29 15.64
N PHE A 195 -15.19 -14.98 15.81
CA PHE A 195 -15.96 -14.16 16.72
C PHE A 195 -17.44 -14.07 16.31
N PRO A 196 -18.42 -14.38 17.20
CA PRO A 196 -19.83 -14.49 16.82
C PRO A 196 -20.42 -13.20 16.27
N LYS A 197 -20.07 -12.05 16.86
CA LYS A 197 -20.58 -10.72 16.50
C LYS A 197 -19.56 -9.94 15.65
N LYS A 198 -19.05 -10.54 14.58
CA LYS A 198 -18.02 -9.94 13.68
C LYS A 198 -18.38 -8.56 13.16
N TRP A 199 -19.65 -8.32 12.86
CA TRP A 199 -20.12 -7.01 12.37
C TRP A 199 -20.08 -5.93 13.44
N LEU A 200 -20.42 -6.30 14.69
CA LEU A 200 -20.25 -5.38 15.80
C LEU A 200 -18.76 -5.02 15.97
N LEU A 201 -17.88 -6.03 15.89
CA LEU A 201 -16.44 -5.81 15.95
C LEU A 201 -15.96 -4.89 14.80
N ALA A 202 -16.49 -5.05 13.57
CA ALA A 202 -16.16 -4.18 12.44
C ALA A 202 -16.66 -2.75 12.67
N VAL A 203 -17.88 -2.57 13.18
CA VAL A 203 -18.42 -1.24 13.51
C VAL A 203 -17.60 -0.56 14.62
N VAL A 204 -17.25 -1.29 15.67
CA VAL A 204 -16.39 -0.78 16.75
C VAL A 204 -15.02 -0.40 16.20
N ALA A 205 -14.41 -1.23 15.37
CA ALA A 205 -13.12 -0.93 14.76
C ALA A 205 -13.17 0.35 13.89
N ALA A 206 -14.22 0.52 13.07
CA ALA A 206 -14.43 1.75 12.31
C ALA A 206 -14.63 2.98 13.22
N ALA A 207 -15.42 2.84 14.28
CA ALA A 207 -15.64 3.91 15.26
C ALA A 207 -14.34 4.31 15.98
N VAL A 208 -13.53 3.33 16.41
CA VAL A 208 -12.21 3.58 17.02
C VAL A 208 -11.29 4.32 16.05
N THR A 209 -11.24 3.91 14.77
CA THR A 209 -10.45 4.62 13.75
C THR A 209 -10.87 6.08 13.63
N MET A 210 -12.19 6.35 13.61
CA MET A 210 -12.72 7.73 13.52
C MET A 210 -12.38 8.55 14.76
N VAL A 211 -12.56 7.97 15.95
CA VAL A 211 -12.24 8.66 17.22
C VAL A 211 -10.74 9.00 17.29
N CYS A 212 -9.88 8.05 16.96
CA CYS A 212 -8.42 8.29 16.94
C CYS A 212 -8.05 9.40 15.94
N LEU A 213 -8.63 9.40 14.74
CA LEU A 213 -8.41 10.47 13.76
C LEU A 213 -8.86 11.84 14.31
N VAL A 214 -10.04 11.91 14.92
CA VAL A 214 -10.53 13.18 15.50
C VAL A 214 -9.61 13.67 16.61
N VAL A 215 -9.11 12.78 17.46
CA VAL A 215 -8.14 13.10 18.50
C VAL A 215 -6.83 13.63 17.89
N ASP A 216 -6.28 12.94 16.89
CA ASP A 216 -5.07 13.37 16.20
C ASP A 216 -5.23 14.75 15.55
N LEU A 217 -6.33 14.97 14.82
CA LEU A 217 -6.59 16.27 14.18
C LEU A 217 -6.82 17.38 15.20
N ARG A 218 -7.49 17.07 16.32
CA ARG A 218 -7.84 18.09 17.32
C ARG A 218 -6.66 18.50 18.19
N PHE A 219 -5.82 17.55 18.57
CA PHE A 219 -4.76 17.79 19.57
C PHE A 219 -3.36 17.84 18.98
N ALA A 220 -3.10 17.14 17.86
CA ALA A 220 -1.82 17.20 17.15
C ALA A 220 -1.87 18.05 15.86
N GLY A 221 -3.06 18.45 15.40
CA GLY A 221 -3.24 19.24 14.18
C GLY A 221 -2.88 18.47 12.88
N THR A 222 -2.68 17.18 12.98
CA THR A 222 -2.26 16.35 11.83
C THR A 222 -2.90 14.96 11.90
N HIS A 223 -2.78 14.19 10.82
CA HIS A 223 -3.16 12.78 10.73
C HIS A 223 -1.95 11.95 10.32
N LEU A 224 -2.08 10.63 10.34
CA LEU A 224 -1.02 9.75 9.89
C LEU A 224 -0.73 9.97 8.40
N GLU A 225 0.47 10.39 8.07
CA GLU A 225 0.98 10.46 6.72
C GLU A 225 2.44 9.96 6.69
N MET A 226 2.62 8.67 6.42
CA MET A 226 3.93 8.03 6.48
C MET A 226 4.90 8.55 5.42
N PHE A 227 4.39 9.01 4.26
CA PHE A 227 5.20 9.65 3.23
C PHE A 227 5.87 10.92 3.75
N ASP A 228 5.12 11.78 4.41
CA ASP A 228 5.62 13.04 4.98
C ASP A 228 6.22 12.88 6.38
N SER A 229 6.30 11.65 6.89
CA SER A 229 6.76 11.37 8.26
C SER A 229 5.93 12.07 9.35
N LYS A 230 4.63 12.28 9.08
CA LYS A 230 3.70 12.89 10.01
C LYS A 230 2.99 11.81 10.81
N TYR A 231 3.10 11.93 12.11
CA TYR A 231 2.42 11.08 13.08
C TYR A 231 1.70 12.01 14.06
N GLY A 232 0.43 11.71 14.35
CA GLY A 232 -0.34 12.47 15.31
C GLY A 232 0.17 12.26 16.74
N ILE A 233 -0.72 11.87 17.66
CA ILE A 233 -0.36 11.36 18.98
C ILE A 233 -0.07 9.88 18.81
N GLU A 234 1.19 9.49 18.76
CA GLU A 234 1.62 8.18 18.24
C GLU A 234 0.84 6.97 18.81
N PRO A 235 0.59 6.82 20.11
CA PRO A 235 -0.20 5.70 20.62
C PRO A 235 -1.62 5.69 20.05
N VAL A 236 -2.24 6.87 19.92
CA VAL A 236 -3.58 7.04 19.35
C VAL A 236 -3.58 6.74 17.86
N THR A 237 -2.60 7.28 17.15
CA THR A 237 -2.41 7.05 15.70
C THR A 237 -2.24 5.56 15.38
N TYR A 238 -1.38 4.85 16.12
CA TYR A 238 -1.21 3.40 15.93
C TYR A 238 -2.47 2.61 16.26
N LEU A 239 -3.19 2.96 17.34
CA LEU A 239 -4.46 2.34 17.69
C LEU A 239 -5.48 2.53 16.56
N GLY A 240 -5.64 3.74 16.05
CA GLY A 240 -6.53 4.05 14.93
C GLY A 240 -6.17 3.29 13.66
N ALA A 241 -4.87 3.16 13.36
CA ALA A 241 -4.38 2.41 12.21
C ALA A 241 -4.67 0.90 12.33
N PHE A 242 -4.40 0.29 13.49
CA PHE A 242 -4.73 -1.12 13.73
C PHE A 242 -6.24 -1.40 13.70
N ALA A 243 -7.04 -0.48 14.22
CA ALA A 243 -8.50 -0.57 14.14
C ALA A 243 -8.98 -0.52 12.68
N GLY A 244 -8.46 0.39 11.86
CA GLY A 244 -8.76 0.46 10.43
C GLY A 244 -8.32 -0.78 9.66
N ILE A 245 -7.16 -1.37 9.99
CA ILE A 245 -6.70 -2.64 9.44
C ILE A 245 -7.71 -3.75 9.77
N LEU A 246 -8.12 -3.86 11.05
CA LEU A 246 -9.10 -4.86 11.49
C LEU A 246 -10.43 -4.71 10.75
N PHE A 247 -10.92 -3.48 10.57
CA PHE A 247 -12.12 -3.20 9.78
C PHE A 247 -12.00 -3.75 8.35
N ILE A 248 -10.91 -3.43 7.64
CA ILE A 248 -10.69 -3.90 6.26
C ILE A 248 -10.53 -5.42 6.20
N VAL A 249 -9.85 -6.04 7.16
CA VAL A 249 -9.69 -7.49 7.24
C VAL A 249 -11.06 -8.19 7.39
N LEU A 250 -11.92 -7.70 8.28
CA LEU A 250 -13.27 -8.24 8.47
C LEU A 250 -14.16 -8.04 7.25
N LEU A 251 -14.10 -6.85 6.62
CA LEU A 251 -14.80 -6.55 5.37
C LEU A 251 -14.36 -7.52 4.27
N SER A 252 -13.06 -7.73 4.13
CA SER A 252 -12.45 -8.58 3.10
C SER A 252 -12.75 -10.06 3.30
N TRP A 253 -12.83 -10.49 4.55
CA TRP A 253 -13.21 -11.88 4.87
C TRP A 253 -14.63 -12.20 4.40
N LYS A 254 -15.56 -11.25 4.52
CA LYS A 254 -16.96 -11.43 4.11
C LYS A 254 -17.20 -11.15 2.63
N PHE A 255 -16.59 -10.10 2.10
CA PHE A 255 -16.85 -9.60 0.74
C PHE A 255 -15.62 -9.73 -0.16
N ALA A 256 -15.20 -10.96 -0.44
CA ALA A 256 -14.08 -11.27 -1.32
C ALA A 256 -14.53 -11.54 -2.77
N GLY A 257 -15.25 -10.62 -3.40
CA GLY A 257 -15.73 -10.75 -4.78
C GLY A 257 -14.59 -10.91 -5.81
N LYS A 258 -14.87 -11.54 -6.96
CA LYS A 258 -13.85 -11.82 -8.00
C LYS A 258 -13.13 -10.54 -8.47
N GLY A 259 -13.85 -9.44 -8.70
CA GLY A 259 -13.28 -8.16 -9.14
C GLY A 259 -12.32 -7.57 -8.09
N ILE A 260 -12.74 -7.50 -6.81
CA ILE A 260 -11.90 -6.95 -5.76
C ILE A 260 -10.62 -7.78 -5.53
N ARG A 261 -10.72 -9.11 -5.62
CA ARG A 261 -9.55 -10.01 -5.55
C ARG A 261 -8.63 -9.82 -6.74
N TYR A 262 -9.17 -9.51 -7.94
CA TYR A 262 -8.36 -9.19 -9.11
C TYR A 262 -7.52 -7.93 -8.88
N LEU A 263 -8.14 -6.84 -8.40
CA LEU A 263 -7.42 -5.61 -8.04
C LEU A 263 -6.31 -5.88 -7.03
N GLY A 264 -6.59 -6.66 -6.00
CA GLY A 264 -5.59 -7.01 -4.99
C GLY A 264 -4.45 -7.89 -5.51
N ARG A 265 -4.74 -8.80 -6.44
CA ARG A 265 -3.74 -9.66 -7.08
C ARG A 265 -2.72 -8.86 -7.86
N TYR A 266 -3.15 -7.83 -8.54
CA TYR A 266 -2.34 -6.98 -9.41
C TYR A 266 -2.14 -5.58 -8.85
N SER A 267 -2.28 -5.41 -7.54
CA SER A 267 -2.27 -4.11 -6.87
C SER A 267 -1.02 -3.26 -7.16
N MET A 268 0.11 -3.86 -7.53
CA MET A 268 1.35 -3.14 -7.76
C MET A 268 1.28 -2.16 -8.94
N ILE A 269 0.65 -2.54 -10.06
CA ILE A 269 0.49 -1.63 -11.20
C ILE A 269 -0.47 -0.49 -10.89
N TYR A 270 -1.56 -0.79 -10.16
CA TYR A 270 -2.49 0.24 -9.71
C TYR A 270 -1.80 1.21 -8.78
N TYR A 271 -0.98 0.69 -7.86
CA TYR A 271 -0.21 1.50 -6.92
C TYR A 271 0.83 2.38 -7.63
N ALA A 272 1.57 1.85 -8.60
CA ALA A 272 2.63 2.59 -9.27
C ALA A 272 2.11 3.72 -10.17
N TRP A 273 1.03 3.47 -10.95
CA TRP A 273 0.67 4.35 -12.06
C TRP A 273 -0.55 5.24 -11.81
N HIS A 274 -1.33 5.01 -10.74
CA HIS A 274 -2.56 5.79 -10.53
C HIS A 274 -2.30 7.28 -10.38
N GLN A 275 -1.32 7.69 -9.59
CA GLN A 275 -1.08 9.09 -9.24
C GLN A 275 -0.33 9.83 -10.34
N THR A 276 0.84 9.32 -10.75
CA THR A 276 1.73 10.06 -11.67
C THR A 276 1.25 10.00 -13.12
N ILE A 277 0.62 8.91 -13.55
CA ILE A 277 0.17 8.73 -14.94
C ILE A 277 -1.31 9.02 -15.08
N LEU A 278 -2.16 8.32 -14.29
CA LEU A 278 -3.60 8.32 -14.58
C LEU A 278 -4.34 9.55 -14.08
N ILE A 279 -4.01 10.09 -12.90
CA ILE A 279 -4.68 11.30 -12.39
C ILE A 279 -4.48 12.48 -13.34
N PRO A 280 -3.26 12.83 -13.81
CA PRO A 280 -3.08 13.88 -14.78
C PRO A 280 -3.85 13.69 -16.10
N LEU A 281 -3.91 12.45 -16.59
CA LEU A 281 -4.66 12.11 -17.81
C LEU A 281 -6.18 12.28 -17.63
N VAL A 282 -6.71 11.84 -16.49
CA VAL A 282 -8.14 11.99 -16.15
C VAL A 282 -8.51 13.45 -15.97
N ASP A 283 -7.65 14.25 -15.33
CA ASP A 283 -7.87 15.68 -15.16
C ASP A 283 -7.79 16.43 -16.49
N ASP A 284 -6.88 16.04 -17.39
CA ASP A 284 -6.82 16.60 -18.76
C ASP A 284 -8.07 16.22 -19.58
N PHE A 285 -8.56 14.99 -19.43
CA PHE A 285 -9.81 14.54 -20.02
C PHE A 285 -11.00 15.41 -19.55
N TYR A 286 -11.14 15.63 -18.25
CA TYR A 286 -12.20 16.49 -17.70
C TYR A 286 -12.09 17.93 -18.21
N ARG A 287 -10.89 18.45 -18.30
CA ARG A 287 -10.63 19.80 -18.82
C ARG A 287 -11.05 19.90 -20.30
N LYS A 288 -10.64 18.97 -21.15
CA LYS A 288 -10.94 18.96 -22.58
C LYS A 288 -12.44 18.85 -22.87
N HIS A 289 -13.13 18.04 -22.07
CA HIS A 289 -14.58 17.81 -22.23
C HIS A 289 -15.43 18.78 -21.40
N ARG A 290 -14.84 19.81 -20.81
CA ARG A 290 -15.52 20.82 -19.98
C ARG A 290 -16.34 20.22 -18.84
N MET A 291 -15.93 19.07 -18.33
CA MET A 291 -16.59 18.41 -17.20
C MET A 291 -16.08 19.01 -15.89
N PHE A 292 -16.96 19.22 -14.92
CA PHE A 292 -16.62 19.70 -13.57
C PHE A 292 -15.84 21.04 -13.54
N GLN A 293 -16.06 21.94 -14.50
CA GLN A 293 -15.32 23.22 -14.63
C GLN A 293 -15.89 24.36 -13.79
N GLN A 294 -16.92 24.12 -12.99
CA GLN A 294 -17.48 25.17 -12.13
C GLN A 294 -16.46 25.64 -11.11
N LEU A 295 -16.38 26.95 -10.87
CA LEU A 295 -15.48 27.57 -9.89
C LEU A 295 -15.63 26.99 -8.47
N ARG A 296 -16.83 26.50 -8.14
CA ARG A 296 -17.11 25.75 -6.89
C ARG A 296 -18.05 24.60 -7.20
N LEU A 297 -17.50 23.38 -7.16
CA LEU A 297 -18.32 22.18 -7.20
C LEU A 297 -19.12 22.04 -5.90
N SER A 298 -20.39 21.61 -6.00
CA SER A 298 -21.12 21.15 -4.83
C SER A 298 -20.46 19.90 -4.23
N LYS A 299 -20.72 19.60 -2.95
CA LYS A 299 -20.19 18.39 -2.30
C LYS A 299 -20.51 17.11 -3.09
N LEU A 300 -21.71 17.02 -3.65
CA LEU A 300 -22.15 15.88 -4.46
C LEU A 300 -21.39 15.78 -5.79
N GLN A 301 -21.21 16.91 -6.49
CA GLN A 301 -20.44 16.95 -7.74
C GLN A 301 -18.98 16.58 -7.50
N TYR A 302 -18.40 17.07 -6.40
CA TYR A 302 -17.04 16.74 -6.00
C TYR A 302 -16.89 15.23 -5.75
N PHE A 303 -17.80 14.66 -4.93
CA PHE A 303 -17.81 13.22 -4.68
C PHE A 303 -18.03 12.39 -5.97
N SER A 304 -18.96 12.83 -6.83
CA SER A 304 -19.20 12.16 -8.12
C SER A 304 -17.97 12.18 -9.03
N ARG A 305 -17.23 13.29 -9.07
CA ARG A 305 -15.96 13.39 -9.80
C ARG A 305 -14.94 12.39 -9.25
N SER A 306 -14.79 12.31 -7.92
CA SER A 306 -13.84 11.39 -7.28
C SER A 306 -14.20 9.93 -7.61
N VAL A 307 -15.48 9.54 -7.50
CA VAL A 307 -15.94 8.19 -7.84
C VAL A 307 -15.70 7.88 -9.32
N LEU A 308 -16.06 8.80 -10.22
CA LEU A 308 -15.86 8.62 -11.67
C LEU A 308 -14.37 8.49 -12.01
N SER A 309 -13.50 9.30 -11.39
CA SER A 309 -12.05 9.20 -11.54
C SER A 309 -11.53 7.83 -11.12
N VAL A 310 -11.94 7.31 -9.97
CA VAL A 310 -11.57 5.97 -9.51
C VAL A 310 -12.00 4.89 -10.52
N LEU A 311 -13.23 4.98 -11.02
CA LEU A 311 -13.76 4.01 -12.00
C LEU A 311 -12.94 4.04 -13.30
N ILE A 312 -12.65 5.22 -13.85
CA ILE A 312 -11.83 5.38 -15.07
C ILE A 312 -10.42 4.83 -14.82
N ILE A 313 -9.76 5.24 -13.75
CA ILE A 313 -8.41 4.78 -13.40
C ILE A 313 -8.38 3.25 -13.26
N CYS A 314 -9.33 2.68 -12.52
CA CYS A 314 -9.42 1.23 -12.35
C CYS A 314 -9.69 0.50 -13.67
N ALA A 315 -10.54 1.02 -14.54
CA ALA A 315 -10.81 0.41 -15.84
C ALA A 315 -9.57 0.40 -16.74
N VAL A 316 -8.87 1.54 -16.86
CA VAL A 316 -7.64 1.66 -17.66
C VAL A 316 -6.54 0.75 -17.11
N LEU A 317 -6.29 0.77 -15.80
CA LEU A 317 -5.27 -0.06 -15.19
C LEU A 317 -5.62 -1.55 -15.22
N THR A 318 -6.91 -1.91 -15.19
CA THR A 318 -7.34 -3.30 -15.40
C THR A 318 -7.00 -3.76 -16.81
N ALA A 319 -7.29 -2.96 -17.83
CA ALA A 319 -6.91 -3.26 -19.20
C ALA A 319 -5.40 -3.41 -19.35
N ALA A 320 -4.62 -2.46 -18.82
CA ALA A 320 -3.16 -2.53 -18.80
C ALA A 320 -2.65 -3.78 -18.07
N SER A 321 -3.21 -4.12 -16.90
CA SER A 321 -2.81 -5.30 -16.15
C SER A 321 -3.12 -6.61 -16.90
N ILE A 322 -4.23 -6.68 -17.62
CA ILE A 322 -4.57 -7.83 -18.48
C ILE A 322 -3.52 -7.99 -19.58
N ILE A 323 -3.20 -6.91 -20.29
CA ILE A 323 -2.20 -6.94 -21.36
C ILE A 323 -0.84 -7.40 -20.81
N LEU A 324 -0.34 -6.80 -19.72
CA LEU A 324 0.95 -7.15 -19.12
C LEU A 324 0.98 -8.60 -18.63
N ASN A 325 -0.10 -9.11 -18.03
CA ASN A 325 -0.13 -10.46 -17.48
C ASN A 325 -0.30 -11.56 -18.56
N HIS A 326 -0.90 -11.24 -19.70
CA HIS A 326 -1.06 -12.18 -20.81
C HIS A 326 0.14 -12.22 -21.75
N THR A 327 1.10 -11.30 -21.62
CA THR A 327 2.33 -11.23 -22.40
C THR A 327 3.53 -11.79 -21.64
N PHE A 328 4.70 -11.81 -22.29
CA PHE A 328 5.98 -12.09 -21.62
C PHE A 328 6.30 -11.05 -20.53
N LEU A 329 5.66 -9.88 -20.56
CA LEU A 329 5.83 -8.78 -19.60
C LEU A 329 5.22 -9.07 -18.22
N ARG A 330 4.57 -10.22 -18.01
CA ARG A 330 4.00 -10.59 -16.69
C ARG A 330 5.02 -10.54 -15.53
N VAL A 331 6.30 -10.72 -15.84
CA VAL A 331 7.39 -10.64 -14.85
C VAL A 331 7.53 -9.22 -14.32
N ILE A 332 7.21 -8.20 -15.13
CA ILE A 332 7.22 -6.77 -14.77
C ILE A 332 6.27 -6.48 -13.60
N VAL A 333 5.13 -7.17 -13.56
CA VAL A 333 4.12 -7.02 -12.49
C VAL A 333 4.27 -8.08 -11.39
N GLY A 334 5.44 -8.72 -11.27
CA GLY A 334 5.71 -9.71 -10.22
C GLY A 334 5.10 -11.10 -10.47
N GLY A 335 4.64 -11.37 -11.70
CA GLY A 335 4.11 -12.67 -12.10
C GLY A 335 5.21 -13.77 -12.21
N PRO A 336 4.82 -15.06 -12.21
CA PRO A 336 5.78 -16.17 -12.37
C PRO A 336 6.40 -16.19 -13.76
N LEU A 337 7.66 -16.62 -13.86
CA LEU A 337 8.40 -16.72 -15.14
C LEU A 337 7.78 -17.73 -16.13
N LYS A 338 7.17 -18.82 -15.62
CA LYS A 338 6.43 -19.80 -16.42
C LYS A 338 4.93 -19.69 -16.11
N LYS A 339 4.08 -19.85 -17.14
CA LYS A 339 2.65 -20.08 -16.90
C LYS A 339 2.54 -21.36 -16.05
N GLU A 340 2.15 -21.23 -14.79
CA GLU A 340 1.61 -22.38 -14.08
C GLU A 340 0.40 -22.84 -14.90
N LYS A 341 0.42 -24.10 -15.33
CA LYS A 341 -0.77 -24.74 -15.92
C LYS A 341 -1.84 -24.66 -14.84
N VAL A 342 -2.80 -23.75 -15.01
CA VAL A 342 -4.01 -23.74 -14.21
C VAL A 342 -4.69 -25.06 -14.48
N GLY A 343 -4.63 -25.97 -13.52
CA GLY A 343 -5.35 -27.23 -13.60
C GLY A 343 -6.84 -26.92 -13.79
N LYS A 344 -7.44 -27.49 -14.81
CA LYS A 344 -8.88 -27.44 -15.11
C LYS A 344 -9.68 -28.19 -14.03
N HIS A 345 -9.65 -27.74 -12.77
CA HIS A 345 -10.41 -28.33 -11.66
C HIS A 345 -10.89 -27.29 -10.66
N GLU A 346 -11.55 -26.23 -11.13
CA GLU A 346 -12.26 -25.28 -10.26
C GLU A 346 -13.60 -24.80 -10.85
N GLU A 347 -14.28 -25.65 -11.66
CA GLU A 347 -15.67 -25.41 -12.06
C GLU A 347 -16.63 -26.49 -11.51
N ALA A 348 -16.45 -26.92 -10.30
CA ALA A 348 -17.45 -27.70 -9.59
C ALA A 348 -17.22 -27.61 -8.08
N LYS A 349 -17.82 -26.63 -7.43
CA LYS A 349 -18.56 -26.67 -6.16
C LYS A 349 -18.84 -25.27 -5.62
#